data_872782fbf0e91fe526b070e6bd67c131
#
_entry.id   872782fbf0e91fe526b070e6bd67c131
#
_cell.length_a   1.000
_cell.length_b   1.000
_cell.length_c   1.000
_cell.angle_alpha   90.00
_cell.angle_beta   90.00
_cell.angle_gamma   90.00
#
_symmetry.space_group_name_H-M   'P 1'
#
loop_
_entity.id
_entity.type
_entity.pdbx_description
1 polymer ?
#
loop_
_entity_poly.entity_id
_entity_poly.type
_entity_poly.pdbx_seq_one_letter_code
_entity_poly.pdbx_strand_id
1 'polypeptide(L)'
;MITDKKMIQKKMEAIRVFILDMDGTIYLGKNLFPYTHDFLNTVKATEREYYFFTNNSSRDLAAYIDKLHGMGIDIDKKQMMVSTHVILRWLKKHHDGRRVYVVGTPALRKEFEAHGWILDEEKPDIVILGFDTTLTYEKLSKACTFIREGALYYGINPDLNCPMEHDTFIPDCGSMAKLIEASTGKYPEFFGKPSGKTLDYIVEETGCSPDQIAIIGDRLYTDIKVADGSQVTSILVLSGETKAEDIDTSDVKPDIVIEHIGELAKLL
;
A
#
# COMPACT_ATOMS: atom_id res chain seq x y z
N MET A 1 -1.40 22.55 -6.11
CA MET A 1 -2.48 22.09 -5.23
C MET A 1 -3.79 22.79 -5.63
N ILE A 2 -4.84 22.01 -5.89
CA ILE A 2 -6.15 22.54 -6.33
C ILE A 2 -7.10 22.48 -5.12
N THR A 3 -7.68 23.63 -4.76
CA THR A 3 -8.68 23.76 -3.69
C THR A 3 -10.03 24.28 -4.19
N ASP A 4 -10.05 24.84 -5.40
CA ASP A 4 -11.29 25.32 -6.03
C ASP A 4 -12.15 24.14 -6.51
N LYS A 5 -13.41 24.09 -6.03
CA LYS A 5 -14.35 22.99 -6.31
C LYS A 5 -14.62 22.77 -7.80
N LYS A 6 -14.69 23.85 -8.60
CA LYS A 6 -14.93 23.72 -10.06
C LYS A 6 -13.72 23.12 -10.76
N MET A 7 -12.51 23.46 -10.31
CA MET A 7 -11.29 22.89 -10.85
C MET A 7 -11.15 21.42 -10.45
N ILE A 8 -11.51 21.07 -9.21
CA ILE A 8 -11.55 19.66 -8.76
C ILE A 8 -12.55 18.88 -9.63
N GLN A 9 -13.77 19.38 -9.78
CA GLN A 9 -14.80 18.73 -10.60
C GLN A 9 -14.33 18.50 -12.04
N LYS A 10 -13.73 19.49 -12.66
CA LYS A 10 -13.16 19.35 -14.00
C LYS A 10 -12.05 18.30 -14.07
N LYS A 11 -11.19 18.21 -13.04
CA LYS A 11 -10.15 17.18 -12.97
C LYS A 11 -10.77 15.79 -12.85
N MET A 12 -11.87 15.67 -12.09
CA MET A 12 -12.58 14.39 -11.91
C MET A 12 -13.29 13.87 -13.18
N GLU A 13 -13.53 14.71 -14.19
CA GLU A 13 -14.16 14.27 -15.47
C GLU A 13 -13.30 13.22 -16.19
N ALA A 14 -11.97 13.30 -16.08
CA ALA A 14 -11.05 12.34 -16.69
C ALA A 14 -10.92 11.04 -15.90
N ILE A 15 -11.18 11.07 -14.59
CA ILE A 15 -10.93 9.92 -13.71
C ILE A 15 -11.95 8.82 -13.96
N ARG A 16 -11.45 7.59 -14.11
CA ARG A 16 -12.23 6.36 -14.27
C ARG A 16 -12.07 5.43 -13.08
N VAL A 17 -10.92 5.49 -12.43
CA VAL A 17 -10.56 4.57 -11.34
C VAL A 17 -10.03 5.36 -10.14
N PHE A 18 -10.54 5.01 -8.97
CA PHE A 18 -10.05 5.49 -7.68
C PHE A 18 -9.31 4.37 -6.96
N ILE A 19 -8.06 4.63 -6.59
CA ILE A 19 -7.26 3.75 -5.72
C ILE A 19 -7.30 4.36 -4.32
N LEU A 20 -7.90 3.64 -3.39
CA LEU A 20 -8.16 4.11 -2.04
C LEU A 20 -7.18 3.47 -1.06
N ASP A 21 -6.43 4.25 -0.32
CA ASP A 21 -5.90 3.75 0.94
C ASP A 21 -7.03 3.41 1.90
N MET A 22 -6.74 2.67 2.96
CA MET A 22 -7.79 2.19 3.85
C MET A 22 -7.79 2.91 5.20
N ASP A 23 -6.76 2.71 6.01
CA ASP A 23 -6.70 3.26 7.37
C ASP A 23 -6.43 4.76 7.31
N GLY A 24 -7.26 5.58 7.95
CA GLY A 24 -7.20 7.05 7.85
C GLY A 24 -7.95 7.63 6.63
N THR A 25 -8.33 6.82 5.65
CA THR A 25 -9.01 7.25 4.43
C THR A 25 -10.48 6.85 4.39
N ILE A 26 -10.79 5.57 4.62
CA ILE A 26 -12.18 5.03 4.59
C ILE A 26 -12.66 4.60 5.96
N TYR A 27 -11.78 4.30 6.87
CA TYR A 27 -12.05 3.94 8.28
C TYR A 27 -10.87 4.36 9.17
N LEU A 28 -11.06 4.32 10.49
CA LEU A 28 -9.99 4.39 11.48
C LEU A 28 -10.13 3.20 12.45
N GLY A 29 -9.14 2.31 12.45
CA GLY A 29 -9.18 1.07 13.23
C GLY A 29 -10.32 0.15 12.80
N LYS A 30 -11.37 0.07 13.62
CA LYS A 30 -12.61 -0.71 13.35
C LYS A 30 -13.80 0.14 12.93
N ASN A 31 -13.65 1.47 12.96
CA ASN A 31 -14.76 2.39 12.77
C ASN A 31 -14.76 2.92 11.33
N LEU A 32 -15.74 2.51 10.55
CA LEU A 32 -15.97 3.05 9.21
C LEU A 32 -16.35 4.53 9.33
N PHE A 33 -15.78 5.37 8.47
CA PHE A 33 -16.19 6.77 8.41
C PHE A 33 -17.62 6.91 7.83
N PRO A 34 -18.45 7.81 8.35
CA PRO A 34 -19.86 7.88 7.99
C PRO A 34 -20.14 8.21 6.52
N TYR A 35 -19.20 8.81 5.84
CA TYR A 35 -19.28 9.22 4.44
C TYR A 35 -18.76 8.17 3.45
N THR A 36 -18.19 7.06 3.93
CA THR A 36 -17.52 6.07 3.07
C THR A 36 -18.51 5.39 2.13
N HIS A 37 -19.65 4.90 2.65
CA HIS A 37 -20.67 4.25 1.80
C HIS A 37 -21.22 5.18 0.73
N ASP A 38 -21.49 6.44 1.07
CA ASP A 38 -22.01 7.42 0.10
C ASP A 38 -21.00 7.67 -1.02
N PHE A 39 -19.71 7.78 -0.68
CA PHE A 39 -18.66 7.93 -1.68
C PHE A 39 -18.57 6.72 -2.61
N LEU A 40 -18.48 5.50 -2.06
CA LEU A 40 -18.37 4.28 -2.86
C LEU A 40 -19.60 4.07 -3.77
N ASN A 41 -20.81 4.36 -3.27
CA ASN A 41 -22.04 4.30 -4.04
C ASN A 41 -22.05 5.36 -5.16
N THR A 42 -21.56 6.57 -4.89
CA THR A 42 -21.47 7.63 -5.91
C THR A 42 -20.47 7.24 -7.01
N VAL A 43 -19.31 6.67 -6.65
CA VAL A 43 -18.36 6.16 -7.65
C VAL A 43 -19.01 5.14 -8.58
N LYS A 44 -19.74 4.16 -8.03
CA LYS A 44 -20.47 3.16 -8.82
C LYS A 44 -21.58 3.79 -9.68
N ALA A 45 -22.34 4.73 -9.13
CA ALA A 45 -23.44 5.41 -9.83
C ALA A 45 -22.98 6.26 -11.02
N THR A 46 -21.71 6.69 -10.98
CA THR A 46 -21.05 7.46 -12.07
C THR A 46 -20.27 6.59 -13.05
N GLU A 47 -20.52 5.28 -13.05
CA GLU A 47 -19.87 4.28 -13.92
C GLU A 47 -18.33 4.29 -13.80
N ARG A 48 -17.82 4.61 -12.62
CA ARG A 48 -16.41 4.55 -12.28
C ARG A 48 -16.11 3.37 -11.37
N GLU A 49 -14.85 2.98 -11.30
CA GLU A 49 -14.39 1.88 -10.45
C GLU A 49 -13.58 2.39 -9.27
N TYR A 50 -13.53 1.59 -8.22
CA TYR A 50 -12.62 1.79 -7.11
C TYR A 50 -11.94 0.49 -6.73
N TYR A 51 -10.71 0.64 -6.23
CA TYR A 51 -9.89 -0.42 -5.68
C TYR A 51 -9.33 0.04 -4.35
N PHE A 52 -9.17 -0.87 -3.42
CA PHE A 52 -8.44 -0.61 -2.18
C PHE A 52 -7.00 -1.02 -2.34
N PHE A 53 -6.09 -0.25 -1.79
CA PHE A 53 -4.66 -0.56 -1.78
C PHE A 53 -4.06 -0.38 -0.39
N THR A 54 -3.49 -1.44 0.19
CA THR A 54 -2.77 -1.38 1.47
C THR A 54 -1.31 -1.76 1.33
N ASN A 55 -0.45 -1.03 2.06
CA ASN A 55 0.95 -1.39 2.24
C ASN A 55 1.14 -2.53 3.26
N ASN A 56 0.17 -2.74 4.14
CA ASN A 56 0.31 -3.71 5.21
C ASN A 56 0.37 -5.15 4.67
N SER A 57 1.52 -5.79 4.86
CA SER A 57 1.82 -7.15 4.39
C SER A 57 1.71 -8.22 5.49
N SER A 58 1.18 -7.88 6.68
CA SER A 58 1.09 -8.83 7.79
C SER A 58 -0.06 -9.84 7.68
N ARG A 59 -1.03 -9.57 6.80
CA ARG A 59 -2.24 -10.38 6.61
C ARG A 59 -2.36 -10.83 5.16
N ASP A 60 -3.15 -11.86 4.92
CA ASP A 60 -3.53 -12.29 3.58
C ASP A 60 -4.69 -11.46 3.01
N LEU A 61 -4.91 -11.61 1.72
CA LEU A 61 -5.96 -10.91 0.99
C LEU A 61 -7.36 -11.18 1.58
N ALA A 62 -7.63 -12.43 1.98
CA ALA A 62 -8.93 -12.84 2.53
C ALA A 62 -9.26 -12.06 3.79
N ALA A 63 -8.30 -11.88 4.71
CA ALA A 63 -8.51 -11.13 5.95
C ALA A 63 -8.88 -9.66 5.72
N TYR A 64 -8.36 -9.03 4.64
CA TYR A 64 -8.77 -7.66 4.27
C TYR A 64 -10.17 -7.62 3.69
N ILE A 65 -10.52 -8.56 2.84
CA ILE A 65 -11.87 -8.68 2.27
C ILE A 65 -12.89 -8.92 3.39
N ASP A 66 -12.61 -9.84 4.31
CA ASP A 66 -13.48 -10.13 5.46
C ASP A 66 -13.65 -8.91 6.38
N LYS A 67 -12.57 -8.13 6.57
CA LYS A 67 -12.64 -6.87 7.34
C LYS A 67 -13.61 -5.88 6.66
N LEU A 68 -13.49 -5.69 5.34
CA LEU A 68 -14.35 -4.76 4.58
C LEU A 68 -15.80 -5.25 4.54
N HIS A 69 -16.04 -6.55 4.34
CA HIS A 69 -17.38 -7.14 4.45
C HIS A 69 -17.99 -6.93 5.84
N GLY A 70 -17.18 -7.10 6.90
CA GLY A 70 -17.61 -6.81 8.27
C GLY A 70 -18.01 -5.35 8.53
N MET A 71 -17.53 -4.43 7.67
CA MET A 71 -17.89 -3.01 7.66
C MET A 71 -19.03 -2.68 6.68
N GLY A 72 -19.64 -3.70 6.04
CA GLY A 72 -20.70 -3.54 5.07
C GLY A 72 -20.23 -3.10 3.66
N ILE A 73 -18.93 -3.20 3.38
CA ILE A 73 -18.38 -2.90 2.06
C ILE A 73 -18.21 -4.21 1.29
N ASP A 74 -19.08 -4.46 0.33
CA ASP A 74 -19.01 -5.64 -0.53
C ASP A 74 -18.10 -5.37 -1.73
N ILE A 75 -17.04 -6.19 -1.86
CA ILE A 75 -16.01 -6.08 -2.90
C ILE A 75 -15.62 -7.45 -3.45
N ASP A 76 -15.24 -7.46 -4.71
CA ASP A 76 -14.56 -8.59 -5.34
C ASP A 76 -13.07 -8.63 -4.96
N LYS A 77 -12.49 -9.83 -5.02
CA LYS A 77 -11.03 -10.02 -4.81
C LYS A 77 -10.17 -9.11 -5.67
N LYS A 78 -10.61 -8.82 -6.88
CA LYS A 78 -9.91 -7.93 -7.83
C LYS A 78 -9.82 -6.49 -7.34
N GLN A 79 -10.79 -6.05 -6.52
CA GLN A 79 -10.84 -4.70 -5.97
C GLN A 79 -9.92 -4.50 -4.77
N MET A 80 -9.30 -5.56 -4.26
CA MET A 80 -8.34 -5.48 -3.15
C MET A 80 -6.92 -5.69 -3.64
N MET A 81 -6.11 -4.66 -3.61
CA MET A 81 -4.70 -4.67 -3.93
C MET A 81 -3.87 -4.60 -2.65
N VAL A 82 -2.80 -5.36 -2.59
CA VAL A 82 -1.86 -5.36 -1.46
C VAL A 82 -0.42 -5.25 -1.98
N SER A 83 0.45 -4.61 -1.22
CA SER A 83 1.86 -4.44 -1.59
C SER A 83 2.58 -5.77 -1.86
N THR A 84 2.13 -6.87 -1.22
CA THR A 84 2.63 -8.22 -1.50
C THR A 84 2.42 -8.63 -2.96
N HIS A 85 1.30 -8.26 -3.59
CA HIS A 85 1.04 -8.60 -4.99
C HIS A 85 1.97 -7.84 -5.95
N VAL A 86 2.37 -6.62 -5.60
CA VAL A 86 3.34 -5.84 -6.39
C VAL A 86 4.66 -6.59 -6.50
N ILE A 87 5.21 -7.01 -5.36
CA ILE A 87 6.49 -7.74 -5.35
C ILE A 87 6.36 -9.12 -6.00
N LEU A 88 5.28 -9.87 -5.74
CA LEU A 88 5.05 -11.19 -6.33
C LEU A 88 5.01 -11.13 -7.87
N ARG A 89 4.31 -10.15 -8.44
CA ARG A 89 4.26 -9.94 -9.88
C ARG A 89 5.64 -9.58 -10.44
N TRP A 90 6.33 -8.66 -9.78
CA TRP A 90 7.65 -8.23 -10.24
C TRP A 90 8.67 -9.37 -10.18
N LEU A 91 8.68 -10.12 -9.08
CA LEU A 91 9.54 -11.30 -8.94
C LEU A 91 9.28 -12.33 -10.04
N LYS A 92 8.02 -12.60 -10.38
CA LYS A 92 7.65 -13.53 -11.45
C LYS A 92 8.23 -13.11 -12.80
N LYS A 93 8.26 -11.82 -13.08
CA LYS A 93 8.83 -11.28 -14.32
C LYS A 93 10.37 -11.33 -14.37
N HIS A 94 11.05 -11.20 -13.22
CA HIS A 94 12.50 -10.94 -13.18
C HIS A 94 13.31 -12.07 -12.52
N HIS A 95 12.70 -12.89 -11.68
CA HIS A 95 13.37 -13.89 -10.87
C HIS A 95 12.63 -15.23 -10.80
N ASP A 96 11.85 -15.57 -11.83
CA ASP A 96 11.08 -16.81 -11.86
C ASP A 96 11.99 -18.04 -11.62
N GLY A 97 11.50 -18.99 -10.82
CA GLY A 97 12.23 -20.21 -10.44
C GLY A 97 13.29 -20.03 -9.35
N ARG A 98 13.51 -18.81 -8.83
CA ARG A 98 14.39 -18.56 -7.68
C ARG A 98 13.75 -19.00 -6.36
N ARG A 99 14.60 -19.38 -5.39
CA ARG A 99 14.18 -19.75 -4.05
C ARG A 99 14.20 -18.53 -3.13
N VAL A 100 13.20 -18.40 -2.27
CA VAL A 100 13.03 -17.23 -1.43
C VAL A 100 13.04 -17.57 0.05
N TYR A 101 13.68 -16.77 0.87
CA TYR A 101 13.50 -16.73 2.32
C TYR A 101 12.59 -15.59 2.69
N VAL A 102 11.44 -15.87 3.28
CA VAL A 102 10.44 -14.85 3.65
C VAL A 102 10.47 -14.60 5.15
N VAL A 103 10.95 -13.41 5.54
CA VAL A 103 10.77 -12.84 6.88
C VAL A 103 9.38 -12.21 6.92
N GLY A 104 8.42 -12.94 7.46
CA GLY A 104 7.02 -12.54 7.45
C GLY A 104 6.16 -13.45 8.32
N THR A 105 4.90 -13.04 8.47
CA THR A 105 3.89 -13.83 9.17
C THR A 105 3.63 -15.17 8.45
N PRO A 106 3.03 -16.15 9.13
CA PRO A 106 2.58 -17.39 8.46
C PRO A 106 1.64 -17.13 7.28
N ALA A 107 0.80 -16.08 7.34
CA ALA A 107 -0.10 -15.69 6.25
C ALA A 107 0.69 -15.20 5.04
N LEU A 108 1.68 -14.32 5.22
CA LEU A 108 2.54 -13.84 4.14
C LEU A 108 3.32 -15.00 3.49
N ARG A 109 3.87 -15.90 4.28
CA ARG A 109 4.61 -17.09 3.76
C ARG A 109 3.71 -17.96 2.89
N LYS A 110 2.47 -18.23 3.32
CA LYS A 110 1.48 -18.98 2.53
C LYS A 110 1.12 -18.27 1.23
N GLU A 111 1.08 -16.94 1.22
CA GLU A 111 0.81 -16.16 0.01
C GLU A 111 1.91 -16.39 -1.05
N PHE A 112 3.19 -16.42 -0.65
CA PHE A 112 4.29 -16.75 -1.54
C PHE A 112 4.18 -18.18 -2.07
N GLU A 113 3.87 -19.18 -1.21
CA GLU A 113 3.66 -20.58 -1.60
C GLU A 113 2.48 -20.72 -2.58
N ALA A 114 1.36 -20.04 -2.31
CA ALA A 114 0.18 -20.05 -3.18
C ALA A 114 0.46 -19.50 -4.59
N HIS A 115 1.44 -18.60 -4.71
CA HIS A 115 1.92 -18.05 -5.99
C HIS A 115 3.08 -18.86 -6.61
N GLY A 116 3.33 -20.07 -6.08
CA GLY A 116 4.30 -21.03 -6.64
C GLY A 116 5.76 -20.74 -6.28
N TRP A 117 6.03 -19.89 -5.28
CA TRP A 117 7.39 -19.64 -4.81
C TRP A 117 7.87 -20.77 -3.89
N ILE A 118 9.13 -21.18 -4.09
CA ILE A 118 9.78 -22.18 -3.24
C ILE A 118 10.41 -21.45 -2.06
N LEU A 119 9.88 -21.70 -0.86
CA LEU A 119 10.48 -21.18 0.37
C LEU A 119 11.69 -22.05 0.73
N ASP A 120 12.85 -21.41 0.96
CA ASP A 120 14.10 -22.11 1.31
C ASP A 120 14.69 -21.50 2.60
N GLU A 121 14.87 -22.36 3.60
CA GLU A 121 15.37 -22.02 4.92
C GLU A 121 16.90 -22.22 5.06
N GLU A 122 17.56 -22.72 4.00
CA GLU A 122 18.98 -23.10 4.05
C GLU A 122 19.84 -22.29 3.07
N LYS A 123 19.38 -22.14 1.82
CA LYS A 123 20.15 -21.48 0.77
C LYS A 123 19.26 -20.74 -0.23
N PRO A 124 18.57 -19.70 0.21
CA PRO A 124 17.70 -18.91 -0.67
C PRO A 124 18.55 -18.03 -1.62
N ASP A 125 17.99 -17.77 -2.79
CA ASP A 125 18.55 -16.78 -3.73
C ASP A 125 18.14 -15.35 -3.37
N ILE A 126 17.00 -15.21 -2.69
CA ILE A 126 16.37 -13.92 -2.37
C ILE A 126 15.84 -13.94 -0.94
N VAL A 127 16.08 -12.87 -0.20
CA VAL A 127 15.45 -12.59 1.09
C VAL A 127 14.35 -11.55 0.87
N ILE A 128 13.14 -11.88 1.29
CA ILE A 128 11.98 -10.99 1.28
C ILE A 128 11.64 -10.60 2.70
N LEU A 129 11.57 -9.30 2.96
CA LEU A 129 11.13 -8.75 4.23
C LEU A 129 9.73 -8.17 4.10
N GLY A 130 8.80 -8.67 4.89
CA GLY A 130 7.47 -8.10 5.08
C GLY A 130 7.26 -7.61 6.51
N PHE A 131 6.06 -7.08 6.77
CA PHE A 131 5.64 -6.75 8.12
C PHE A 131 5.36 -8.02 8.91
N ASP A 132 6.30 -8.41 9.75
CA ASP A 132 6.25 -9.68 10.51
C ASP A 132 5.92 -9.44 11.99
N THR A 133 4.64 -9.51 12.33
CA THR A 133 4.18 -9.45 13.74
C THR A 133 4.52 -10.70 14.56
N THR A 134 5.14 -11.70 13.92
CA THR A 134 5.64 -12.93 14.54
C THR A 134 7.16 -13.07 14.48
N LEU A 135 7.86 -11.91 14.32
CA LEU A 135 9.30 -11.85 14.18
C LEU A 135 10.02 -12.48 15.36
N THR A 136 10.99 -13.34 15.05
CA THR A 136 11.89 -13.96 16.03
C THR A 136 13.33 -13.60 15.75
N TYR A 137 14.19 -13.71 16.76
CA TYR A 137 15.62 -13.51 16.59
C TYR A 137 16.22 -14.50 15.58
N GLU A 138 15.70 -15.72 15.53
CA GLU A 138 16.11 -16.75 14.55
C GLU A 138 15.85 -16.29 13.12
N LYS A 139 14.63 -15.79 12.82
CA LYS A 139 14.29 -15.24 11.49
C LYS A 139 15.25 -14.11 11.09
N LEU A 140 15.52 -13.17 12.00
CA LEU A 140 16.45 -12.07 11.76
C LEU A 140 17.87 -12.57 11.50
N SER A 141 18.36 -13.50 12.33
CA SER A 141 19.71 -14.03 12.22
C SER A 141 19.92 -14.73 10.87
N LYS A 142 18.97 -15.59 10.45
CA LYS A 142 19.00 -16.25 9.14
C LYS A 142 19.00 -15.22 7.99
N ALA A 143 18.08 -14.25 8.04
CA ALA A 143 18.01 -13.20 7.01
C ALA A 143 19.35 -12.45 6.88
N CYS A 144 19.93 -12.01 8.00
CA CYS A 144 21.22 -11.34 7.99
C CYS A 144 22.34 -12.21 7.42
N THR A 145 22.34 -13.51 7.72
CA THR A 145 23.32 -14.47 7.18
C THR A 145 23.19 -14.56 5.66
N PHE A 146 21.99 -14.84 5.13
CA PHE A 146 21.77 -14.98 3.71
C PHE A 146 22.11 -13.68 2.93
N ILE A 147 21.74 -12.52 3.48
CA ILE A 147 22.07 -11.22 2.89
C ILE A 147 23.59 -11.00 2.82
N ARG A 148 24.35 -11.38 3.85
CA ARG A 148 25.81 -11.31 3.82
C ARG A 148 26.44 -12.29 2.84
N GLU A 149 25.83 -13.45 2.65
CA GLU A 149 26.25 -14.47 1.68
C GLU A 149 25.91 -14.11 0.24
N GLY A 150 25.21 -13.00 0.03
CA GLY A 150 24.97 -12.44 -1.30
C GLY A 150 23.57 -12.68 -1.87
N ALA A 151 22.61 -13.18 -1.07
CA ALA A 151 21.22 -13.22 -1.47
C ALA A 151 20.71 -11.80 -1.78
N LEU A 152 19.87 -11.68 -2.82
CA LEU A 152 19.16 -10.43 -3.12
C LEU A 152 18.25 -10.06 -1.96
N TYR A 153 18.09 -8.77 -1.68
CA TYR A 153 17.31 -8.32 -0.54
C TYR A 153 16.23 -7.32 -0.94
N TYR A 154 14.98 -7.71 -0.76
CA TYR A 154 13.79 -6.92 -1.09
C TYR A 154 12.86 -6.75 0.10
N GLY A 155 12.22 -5.59 0.21
CA GLY A 155 11.22 -5.27 1.22
C GLY A 155 9.85 -5.05 0.58
N ILE A 156 8.78 -5.46 1.25
CA ILE A 156 7.43 -5.29 0.71
C ILE A 156 6.99 -3.84 0.84
N ASN A 157 7.10 -3.23 2.02
CA ASN A 157 6.69 -1.84 2.27
C ASN A 157 7.70 -1.10 3.15
N PRO A 158 7.89 0.21 2.94
CA PRO A 158 8.90 0.99 3.68
C PRO A 158 8.40 1.58 5.01
N ASP A 159 7.14 1.34 5.37
CA ASP A 159 6.51 1.96 6.54
C ASP A 159 7.29 1.63 7.81
N LEU A 160 7.62 2.66 8.60
CA LEU A 160 8.35 2.50 9.85
C LEU A 160 7.46 2.03 10.99
N ASN A 161 6.20 2.49 10.98
CA ASN A 161 5.24 2.22 12.03
C ASN A 161 3.89 1.82 11.44
N CYS A 162 3.23 0.87 12.08
CA CYS A 162 1.84 0.55 11.85
C CYS A 162 1.00 1.19 12.96
N PRO A 163 0.05 2.10 12.63
CA PRO A 163 -0.85 2.68 13.62
C PRO A 163 -1.77 1.61 14.21
N MET A 164 -2.03 1.74 15.50
CA MET A 164 -2.93 0.89 16.27
C MET A 164 -4.02 1.74 16.94
N GLU A 165 -4.97 1.10 17.59
CA GLU A 165 -5.97 1.81 18.38
C GLU A 165 -5.32 2.61 19.53
N HIS A 166 -5.96 3.70 19.96
CA HIS A 166 -5.53 4.55 21.09
C HIS A 166 -4.17 5.25 20.88
N ASP A 167 -3.93 5.76 19.66
CA ASP A 167 -2.72 6.52 19.30
C ASP A 167 -1.41 5.78 19.60
N THR A 168 -1.45 4.45 19.57
CA THR A 168 -0.27 3.61 19.72
C THR A 168 0.27 3.16 18.35
N PHE A 169 1.56 2.81 18.30
CA PHE A 169 2.23 2.38 17.10
C PHE A 169 3.05 1.12 17.38
N ILE A 170 3.14 0.24 16.40
CA ILE A 170 4.05 -0.90 16.43
C ILE A 170 5.05 -0.82 15.28
N PRO A 171 6.29 -1.32 15.43
CA PRO A 171 7.28 -1.33 14.35
C PRO A 171 6.77 -2.12 13.14
N ASP A 172 6.87 -1.51 11.96
CA ASP A 172 6.50 -2.11 10.69
C ASP A 172 7.75 -2.57 9.90
N CYS A 173 7.58 -3.02 8.68
CA CYS A 173 8.59 -3.59 7.79
C CYS A 173 9.81 -2.68 7.63
N GLY A 174 9.63 -1.37 7.47
CA GLY A 174 10.73 -0.40 7.36
C GLY A 174 11.61 -0.33 8.61
N SER A 175 11.02 -0.44 9.81
CA SER A 175 11.79 -0.50 11.07
C SER A 175 12.60 -1.79 11.17
N MET A 176 12.03 -2.92 10.71
CA MET A 176 12.74 -4.20 10.64
C MET A 176 13.89 -4.13 9.62
N ALA A 177 13.66 -3.43 8.48
CA ALA A 177 14.71 -3.18 7.50
C ALA A 177 15.87 -2.38 8.08
N LYS A 178 15.61 -1.37 8.92
CA LYS A 178 16.65 -0.61 9.62
C LYS A 178 17.46 -1.47 10.59
N LEU A 179 16.81 -2.40 11.27
CA LEU A 179 17.52 -3.37 12.13
C LEU A 179 18.47 -4.26 11.33
N ILE A 180 17.99 -4.79 10.18
CA ILE A 180 18.81 -5.61 9.29
C ILE A 180 19.94 -4.78 8.66
N GLU A 181 19.66 -3.54 8.24
CA GLU A 181 20.67 -2.60 7.72
C GLU A 181 21.79 -2.37 8.73
N ALA A 182 21.44 -2.07 9.98
CA ALA A 182 22.44 -1.86 11.04
C ALA A 182 23.35 -3.07 11.25
N SER A 183 22.86 -4.29 11.01
CA SER A 183 23.63 -5.52 11.14
C SER A 183 24.45 -5.86 9.88
N THR A 184 23.90 -5.64 8.68
CA THR A 184 24.46 -6.14 7.41
C THR A 184 25.09 -5.07 6.54
N GLY A 185 24.78 -3.79 6.79
CA GLY A 185 25.10 -2.67 5.90
C GLY A 185 24.27 -2.66 4.59
N LYS A 186 23.23 -3.51 4.48
CA LYS A 186 22.38 -3.62 3.30
C LYS A 186 20.96 -3.16 3.62
N TYR A 187 20.40 -2.32 2.76
CA TYR A 187 19.01 -1.85 2.82
C TYR A 187 18.22 -2.40 1.63
N PRO A 188 16.95 -2.83 1.80
CA PRO A 188 16.21 -3.45 0.72
C PRO A 188 15.69 -2.42 -0.28
N GLU A 189 15.44 -2.85 -1.50
CA GLU A 189 14.55 -2.16 -2.43
C GLU A 189 13.11 -2.50 -2.06
N PHE A 190 12.23 -1.47 -1.92
CA PHE A 190 10.84 -1.63 -1.55
C PHE A 190 9.89 -1.57 -2.74
N PHE A 191 8.74 -2.25 -2.61
CA PHE A 191 7.77 -2.46 -3.67
C PHE A 191 6.40 -1.81 -3.41
N GLY A 192 5.98 -1.69 -2.14
CA GLY A 192 4.77 -0.95 -1.76
C GLY A 192 4.89 0.55 -1.98
N LYS A 193 3.79 1.29 -1.80
CA LYS A 193 3.80 2.77 -1.84
C LYS A 193 4.97 3.30 -0.98
N PRO A 194 5.79 4.23 -1.43
CA PRO A 194 5.65 5.07 -2.62
C PRO A 194 6.44 4.57 -3.85
N SER A 195 6.77 3.29 -3.94
CA SER A 195 7.54 2.75 -5.07
C SER A 195 6.82 2.94 -6.41
N GLY A 196 7.53 3.36 -7.45
CA GLY A 196 6.99 3.44 -8.81
C GLY A 196 6.47 2.09 -9.34
N LYS A 197 7.00 0.97 -8.82
CA LYS A 197 6.49 -0.38 -9.14
C LYS A 197 5.04 -0.59 -8.67
N THR A 198 4.62 0.10 -7.61
CA THR A 198 3.20 0.13 -7.21
C THR A 198 2.35 0.78 -8.29
N LEU A 199 2.82 1.87 -8.88
CA LEU A 199 2.09 2.57 -9.94
C LEU A 199 1.99 1.71 -11.20
N ASP A 200 3.09 1.08 -11.61
CA ASP A 200 3.10 0.14 -12.74
C ASP A 200 2.11 -1.01 -12.51
N TYR A 201 2.08 -1.56 -11.30
CA TYR A 201 1.13 -2.60 -10.91
C TYR A 201 -0.33 -2.11 -11.01
N ILE A 202 -0.64 -0.92 -10.50
CA ILE A 202 -1.99 -0.32 -10.55
C ILE A 202 -2.44 -0.13 -12.00
N VAL A 203 -1.59 0.43 -12.85
CA VAL A 203 -1.87 0.64 -14.27
C VAL A 203 -2.15 -0.69 -14.99
N GLU A 204 -1.33 -1.71 -14.75
CA GLU A 204 -1.52 -3.04 -15.33
C GLU A 204 -2.82 -3.72 -14.84
N GLU A 205 -3.17 -3.62 -13.56
CA GLU A 205 -4.37 -4.23 -12.98
C GLU A 205 -5.66 -3.55 -13.45
N THR A 206 -5.64 -2.22 -13.54
CA THR A 206 -6.83 -1.45 -13.91
C THR A 206 -7.01 -1.35 -15.42
N GLY A 207 -5.93 -1.50 -16.20
CA GLY A 207 -5.93 -1.27 -17.66
C GLY A 207 -6.19 0.18 -18.05
N CYS A 208 -6.17 1.11 -17.09
CA CYS A 208 -6.39 2.54 -17.32
C CYS A 208 -5.06 3.27 -17.57
N SER A 209 -5.09 4.34 -18.37
CA SER A 209 -3.96 5.24 -18.48
C SER A 209 -3.78 6.05 -17.18
N PRO A 210 -2.54 6.47 -16.85
CA PRO A 210 -2.27 7.18 -15.60
C PRO A 210 -3.15 8.41 -15.34
N ASP A 211 -3.50 9.17 -16.38
CA ASP A 211 -4.37 10.35 -16.29
C ASP A 211 -5.84 10.03 -15.95
N GLN A 212 -6.24 8.77 -16.05
CA GLN A 212 -7.56 8.26 -15.69
C GLN A 212 -7.62 7.71 -14.28
N ILE A 213 -6.51 7.70 -13.54
CA ILE A 213 -6.39 7.14 -12.20
C ILE A 213 -6.26 8.27 -11.18
N ALA A 214 -6.98 8.16 -10.07
CA ALA A 214 -6.77 8.98 -8.88
C ALA A 214 -6.39 8.08 -7.70
N ILE A 215 -5.34 8.45 -6.97
CA ILE A 215 -4.95 7.81 -5.72
C ILE A 215 -5.38 8.71 -4.57
N ILE A 216 -6.11 8.14 -3.62
CA ILE A 216 -6.63 8.85 -2.44
C ILE A 216 -6.02 8.20 -1.20
N GLY A 217 -5.41 9.02 -0.36
CA GLY A 217 -4.84 8.56 0.90
C GLY A 217 -4.58 9.71 1.86
N ASP A 218 -4.18 9.36 3.05
CA ASP A 218 -3.96 10.30 4.15
C ASP A 218 -2.47 10.59 4.44
N ARG A 219 -1.54 9.91 3.73
CA ARG A 219 -0.10 10.04 3.98
C ARG A 219 0.64 10.65 2.80
N LEU A 220 1.33 11.77 3.05
CA LEU A 220 2.14 12.45 2.05
C LEU A 220 3.28 11.57 1.52
N TYR A 221 3.98 10.88 2.41
CA TYR A 221 5.21 10.14 2.10
C TYR A 221 4.98 8.75 1.47
N THR A 222 3.75 8.27 1.40
CA THR A 222 3.37 7.01 0.74
C THR A 222 2.33 7.22 -0.34
N ASP A 223 1.09 7.59 0.04
CA ASP A 223 -0.07 7.65 -0.85
C ASP A 223 0.05 8.74 -1.90
N ILE A 224 0.50 9.91 -1.46
CA ILE A 224 0.66 11.04 -2.37
C ILE A 224 1.96 10.91 -3.16
N LYS A 225 3.03 10.50 -2.50
CA LYS A 225 4.33 10.35 -3.15
C LYS A 225 4.36 9.31 -4.26
N VAL A 226 3.54 8.27 -4.21
CA VAL A 226 3.51 7.26 -5.27
C VAL A 226 3.07 7.83 -6.61
N ALA A 227 2.27 8.90 -6.61
CA ALA A 227 1.82 9.60 -7.82
C ALA A 227 2.79 10.70 -8.29
N ASP A 228 3.79 11.05 -7.46
CA ASP A 228 4.73 12.15 -7.74
C ASP A 228 5.49 11.94 -9.06
N GLY A 229 5.54 12.98 -9.88
CA GLY A 229 6.18 12.93 -11.21
C GLY A 229 5.41 12.12 -12.27
N SER A 230 4.21 11.63 -11.97
CA SER A 230 3.34 10.90 -12.90
C SER A 230 2.16 11.75 -13.39
N GLN A 231 1.28 11.15 -14.22
CA GLN A 231 0.01 11.77 -14.63
C GLN A 231 -1.17 11.34 -13.73
N VAL A 232 -0.93 10.47 -12.77
CA VAL A 232 -1.94 10.03 -11.79
C VAL A 232 -2.30 11.21 -10.89
N THR A 233 -3.59 11.37 -10.62
CA THR A 233 -4.08 12.43 -9.72
C THR A 233 -3.93 12.00 -8.27
N SER A 234 -3.17 12.76 -7.47
CA SER A 234 -3.03 12.54 -6.04
C SER A 234 -4.04 13.38 -5.24
N ILE A 235 -4.79 12.73 -4.36
CA ILE A 235 -5.81 13.36 -3.52
C ILE A 235 -5.48 13.04 -2.05
N LEU A 236 -5.08 14.07 -1.30
CA LEU A 236 -4.85 13.96 0.13
C LEU A 236 -6.16 14.18 0.88
N VAL A 237 -6.47 13.27 1.80
CA VAL A 237 -7.53 13.45 2.80
C VAL A 237 -6.92 13.78 4.15
N LEU A 238 -7.56 14.69 4.90
CA LEU A 238 -7.10 15.11 6.23
C LEU A 238 -7.80 14.34 7.36
N SER A 239 -8.46 13.23 7.03
CA SER A 239 -9.17 12.35 7.99
C SER A 239 -8.25 11.37 8.73
N GLY A 240 -6.97 11.31 8.36
CA GLY A 240 -6.00 10.36 8.91
C GLY A 240 -4.78 11.02 9.54
N GLU A 241 -3.58 10.59 9.11
CA GLU A 241 -2.29 10.95 9.72
C GLU A 241 -1.86 12.38 9.42
N THR A 242 -1.95 12.80 8.14
CA THR A 242 -1.47 14.12 7.71
C THR A 242 -2.39 15.24 8.17
N LYS A 243 -1.81 16.29 8.74
CA LYS A 243 -2.48 17.55 9.07
C LYS A 243 -2.21 18.60 8.00
N ALA A 244 -3.07 19.61 7.93
CA ALA A 244 -2.93 20.70 6.93
C ALA A 244 -1.56 21.40 7.00
N GLU A 245 -1.02 21.58 8.19
CA GLU A 245 0.30 22.21 8.43
C GLU A 245 1.47 21.38 7.90
N ASP A 246 1.34 20.04 7.81
CA ASP A 246 2.39 19.16 7.31
C ASP A 246 2.61 19.35 5.79
N ILE A 247 1.56 19.79 5.08
CA ILE A 247 1.63 20.00 3.64
C ILE A 247 2.65 21.10 3.29
N ASP A 248 2.71 22.15 4.09
CA ASP A 248 3.58 23.31 3.82
C ASP A 248 5.06 22.94 3.91
N THR A 249 5.41 22.05 4.83
CA THR A 249 6.78 21.62 5.11
C THR A 249 7.21 20.38 4.30
N SER A 250 6.29 19.67 3.66
CA SER A 250 6.57 18.47 2.86
C SER A 250 7.16 18.83 1.50
N ASP A 251 8.15 18.05 1.05
CA ASP A 251 8.65 18.10 -0.33
C ASP A 251 7.63 17.52 -1.34
N VAL A 252 6.70 16.71 -0.87
CA VAL A 252 5.64 16.09 -1.67
C VAL A 252 4.37 16.94 -1.59
N LYS A 253 3.83 17.30 -2.75
CA LYS A 253 2.61 18.13 -2.81
C LYS A 253 1.48 17.34 -3.48
N PRO A 254 0.31 17.23 -2.84
CA PRO A 254 -0.86 16.64 -3.47
C PRO A 254 -1.41 17.54 -4.59
N ASP A 255 -2.03 16.93 -5.60
CA ASP A 255 -2.80 17.70 -6.60
C ASP A 255 -4.03 18.32 -5.95
N ILE A 256 -4.72 17.57 -5.12
CA ILE A 256 -5.98 17.95 -4.46
C ILE A 256 -5.88 17.66 -2.97
N VAL A 257 -6.42 18.58 -2.15
CA VAL A 257 -6.59 18.39 -0.69
C VAL A 257 -8.06 18.57 -0.34
N ILE A 258 -8.60 17.63 0.43
CA ILE A 258 -9.97 17.63 0.94
C ILE A 258 -9.97 17.16 2.40
N GLU A 259 -10.98 17.56 3.17
CA GLU A 259 -11.10 17.10 4.56
C GLU A 259 -11.31 15.58 4.63
N HIS A 260 -12.17 15.04 3.77
CA HIS A 260 -12.48 13.61 3.70
C HIS A 260 -13.13 13.24 2.36
N ILE A 261 -13.15 11.97 2.02
CA ILE A 261 -13.70 11.47 0.73
C ILE A 261 -15.17 11.83 0.49
N GLY A 262 -15.96 12.10 1.51
CA GLY A 262 -17.36 12.54 1.38
C GLY A 262 -17.51 13.91 0.71
N GLU A 263 -16.47 14.76 0.71
CA GLU A 263 -16.48 16.00 -0.07
C GLU A 263 -16.35 15.70 -1.56
N LEU A 264 -15.54 14.70 -1.91
CA LEU A 264 -15.35 14.29 -3.30
C LEU A 264 -16.64 13.69 -3.88
N ALA A 265 -17.41 12.94 -3.08
CA ALA A 265 -18.71 12.39 -3.52
C ALA A 265 -19.68 13.46 -4.05
N LYS A 266 -19.56 14.69 -3.59
CA LYS A 266 -20.41 15.82 -4.04
C LYS A 266 -19.93 16.45 -5.35
N LEU A 267 -18.75 16.05 -5.83
CA LEU A 267 -18.09 16.63 -7.01
C LEU A 267 -17.99 15.64 -8.18
N LEU A 268 -18.39 14.37 -7.99
CA LEU A 268 -18.47 13.31 -8.99
C LEU A 268 -19.80 13.34 -9.71
#